data_a1be515244a5258f730cca2e17c2dbf1
#
_entry.id   a1be515244a5258f730cca2e17c2dbf1
#
_cell.length_a   1.000
_cell.length_b   1.000
_cell.length_c   1.000
_cell.angle_alpha   90.00
_cell.angle_beta   90.00
_cell.angle_gamma   90.00
#
_symmetry.space_group_name_H-M   'P 1'
#
loop_
_entity.id
_entity.type
_entity.pdbx_description
1 polymer ?
#
loop_
_entity_poly.entity_id
_entity_poly.type
_entity_poly.pdbx_seq_one_letter_code
_entity_poly.pdbx_strand_id
1 'polypeptide(L)'
;MKRLLTLFLALLCLAMTASSCQREESETSGVKIVTAAFPYYDFARQIAGERATVTLLLKPGEEPHSYEPTPKDILSLRSCDLFLYTGGESDAWVKTLLDSADGASVNAMPLMEAVEPSEVEHGHDHGEEAGHHTVTYDEHIWTSPVNAIKLTEAITDALIAVDPAGRDVYEANVAAYLAELESLDNDYRALTDNAARRMLIFGDRFPFLYMTEEYGLDHAAAFPGCSEESEVSPATVAFLVKTVKENGIPVVFCTELSSGRIADSICAETGAVKRSLHSCANVTKDEASAGETYLSLMRQNLAVLREALG
;
A
#
# COMPACT_ATOMS: atom_id res chain seq x y z
N MET A 1 -45.22 -34.12 -52.94
CA MET A 1 -44.06 -33.22 -53.01
C MET A 1 -44.09 -32.09 -51.97
N LYS A 2 -45.18 -31.33 -51.82
CA LYS A 2 -45.24 -30.22 -50.82
C LYS A 2 -45.07 -30.65 -49.36
N ARG A 3 -45.57 -31.80 -48.94
CA ARG A 3 -45.44 -32.32 -47.57
C ARG A 3 -44.06 -32.86 -47.21
N LEU A 4 -43.29 -33.36 -48.21
CA LEU A 4 -41.90 -33.76 -48.00
C LEU A 4 -40.96 -32.54 -47.84
N LEU A 5 -41.24 -31.45 -48.55
CA LEU A 5 -40.46 -30.23 -48.50
C LEU A 5 -40.63 -29.50 -47.15
N THR A 6 -41.85 -29.52 -46.59
CA THR A 6 -42.12 -28.96 -45.23
C THR A 6 -41.48 -29.76 -44.12
N LEU A 7 -41.42 -31.10 -44.20
CA LEU A 7 -40.69 -31.93 -43.26
C LEU A 7 -39.18 -31.71 -43.30
N PHE A 8 -38.63 -31.55 -44.50
CA PHE A 8 -37.19 -31.29 -44.65
C PHE A 8 -36.78 -29.89 -44.12
N LEU A 9 -37.64 -28.87 -44.35
CA LEU A 9 -37.41 -27.53 -43.80
C LEU A 9 -37.54 -27.49 -42.27
N ALA A 10 -38.46 -28.25 -41.67
CA ALA A 10 -38.62 -28.36 -40.25
C ALA A 10 -37.42 -29.08 -39.57
N LEU A 11 -36.87 -30.12 -40.24
CA LEU A 11 -35.66 -30.81 -39.75
C LEU A 11 -34.40 -29.93 -39.87
N LEU A 12 -34.31 -29.08 -40.87
CA LEU A 12 -33.20 -28.16 -41.04
C LEU A 12 -33.20 -27.02 -39.99
N CYS A 13 -34.40 -26.54 -39.63
CA CYS A 13 -34.55 -25.57 -38.55
C CYS A 13 -34.24 -26.17 -37.17
N LEU A 14 -34.54 -27.45 -36.93
CA LEU A 14 -34.23 -28.13 -35.69
C LEU A 14 -32.73 -28.41 -35.53
N ALA A 15 -32.00 -28.62 -36.66
CA ALA A 15 -30.57 -28.82 -36.64
C ALA A 15 -29.79 -27.50 -36.38
N MET A 16 -30.36 -26.34 -36.73
CA MET A 16 -29.74 -25.05 -36.44
C MET A 16 -29.87 -24.59 -34.99
N THR A 17 -30.82 -25.14 -34.22
CA THR A 17 -30.96 -24.81 -32.79
C THR A 17 -30.04 -25.64 -31.88
N ALA A 18 -29.45 -26.74 -32.39
CA ALA A 18 -28.51 -27.56 -31.63
C ALA A 18 -27.04 -27.08 -31.65
N SER A 19 -26.73 -26.07 -32.46
CA SER A 19 -25.44 -25.40 -32.47
C SER A 19 -25.45 -24.08 -31.69
N SER A 20 -26.25 -24.01 -30.61
CA SER A 20 -25.97 -23.13 -29.52
C SER A 20 -24.66 -23.63 -28.92
N CYS A 21 -23.53 -23.11 -29.38
CA CYS A 21 -22.29 -23.12 -28.61
C CYS A 21 -22.68 -22.62 -27.23
N GLN A 22 -22.87 -23.51 -26.27
CA GLN A 22 -22.46 -23.22 -24.92
C GLN A 22 -20.98 -22.87 -25.04
N ARG A 23 -20.73 -21.58 -25.16
CA ARG A 23 -19.50 -21.03 -24.69
C ARG A 23 -19.55 -21.37 -23.21
N GLU A 24 -18.99 -22.52 -22.82
CA GLU A 24 -18.46 -22.69 -21.50
C GLU A 24 -17.60 -21.45 -21.35
N GLU A 25 -18.09 -20.45 -20.61
CA GLU A 25 -17.21 -19.60 -19.87
C GLU A 25 -16.38 -20.61 -19.07
N SER A 26 -15.25 -21.02 -19.62
CA SER A 26 -14.16 -21.48 -18.82
C SER A 26 -14.00 -20.32 -17.85
N GLU A 27 -14.52 -20.46 -16.64
CA GLU A 27 -13.93 -19.79 -15.51
C GLU A 27 -12.47 -20.17 -15.63
N THR A 28 -11.69 -19.30 -16.28
CA THR A 28 -10.27 -19.29 -16.08
C THR A 28 -10.18 -18.98 -14.58
N SER A 29 -10.06 -20.05 -13.80
CA SER A 29 -9.82 -19.94 -12.38
C SER A 29 -8.43 -19.36 -12.24
N GLY A 30 -8.31 -18.07 -12.53
CA GLY A 30 -7.11 -17.31 -12.31
C GLY A 30 -6.80 -17.33 -10.83
N VAL A 31 -5.55 -17.14 -10.49
CA VAL A 31 -5.09 -17.04 -9.11
C VAL A 31 -5.91 -15.98 -8.38
N LYS A 32 -6.39 -16.29 -7.19
CA LYS A 32 -7.11 -15.36 -6.32
C LYS A 32 -6.18 -14.87 -5.22
N ILE A 33 -5.89 -13.58 -5.26
CA ILE A 33 -5.00 -12.93 -4.29
C ILE A 33 -5.85 -11.99 -3.45
N VAL A 34 -5.66 -12.02 -2.14
CA VAL A 34 -6.23 -11.05 -1.19
C VAL A 34 -5.09 -10.26 -0.57
N THR A 35 -5.28 -8.96 -0.37
CA THR A 35 -4.25 -8.09 0.20
C THR A 35 -4.83 -7.20 1.30
N ALA A 36 -4.04 -6.94 2.35
CA ALA A 36 -4.43 -6.11 3.48
C ALA A 36 -4.18 -4.61 3.22
N ALA A 37 -3.22 -4.25 2.35
CA ALA A 37 -2.84 -2.87 2.08
C ALA A 37 -2.73 -2.58 0.58
N PHE A 38 -2.91 -1.31 0.20
CA PHE A 38 -2.92 -0.88 -1.19
C PHE A 38 -1.61 -1.15 -1.94
N PRO A 39 -0.39 -0.95 -1.38
CA PRO A 39 0.84 -1.22 -2.13
C PRO A 39 0.92 -2.69 -2.58
N TYR A 40 0.58 -3.63 -1.74
CA TYR A 40 0.58 -5.06 -2.08
C TYR A 40 -0.46 -5.41 -3.13
N TYR A 41 -1.61 -4.74 -3.08
CA TYR A 41 -2.64 -4.84 -4.10
C TYR A 41 -2.13 -4.37 -5.46
N ASP A 42 -1.47 -3.22 -5.50
CA ASP A 42 -0.93 -2.70 -6.75
C ASP A 42 0.23 -3.56 -7.27
N PHE A 43 1.20 -3.93 -6.42
CA PHE A 43 2.32 -4.80 -6.80
C PHE A 43 1.82 -6.14 -7.37
N ALA A 44 0.90 -6.81 -6.67
CA ALA A 44 0.35 -8.08 -7.14
C ALA A 44 -0.36 -7.94 -8.50
N ARG A 45 -1.08 -6.84 -8.74
CA ARG A 45 -1.72 -6.56 -10.04
C ARG A 45 -0.71 -6.31 -11.15
N GLN A 46 0.35 -5.56 -10.87
CA GLN A 46 1.41 -5.29 -11.86
C GLN A 46 2.12 -6.58 -12.28
N ILE A 47 2.37 -7.47 -11.33
CA ILE A 47 3.04 -8.75 -11.57
C ILE A 47 2.09 -9.72 -12.28
N ALA A 48 0.91 -9.92 -11.75
CA ALA A 48 0.01 -10.97 -12.21
C ALA A 48 -0.72 -10.64 -13.51
N GLY A 49 -0.96 -9.34 -13.80
CA GLY A 49 -1.74 -8.92 -14.96
C GLY A 49 -3.13 -9.55 -14.96
N GLU A 50 -3.52 -10.12 -16.09
CA GLU A 50 -4.82 -10.78 -16.26
C GLU A 50 -4.88 -12.22 -15.69
N ARG A 51 -3.76 -12.76 -15.19
CA ARG A 51 -3.71 -14.13 -14.66
C ARG A 51 -4.29 -14.27 -13.25
N ALA A 52 -4.41 -13.17 -12.51
CA ALA A 52 -4.97 -13.18 -11.16
C ALA A 52 -6.10 -12.17 -10.97
N THR A 53 -7.00 -12.51 -10.06
CA THR A 53 -7.94 -11.56 -9.47
C THR A 53 -7.37 -11.11 -8.13
N VAL A 54 -7.01 -9.84 -8.01
CA VAL A 54 -6.49 -9.26 -6.76
C VAL A 54 -7.59 -8.48 -6.06
N THR A 55 -7.81 -8.77 -4.79
CA THR A 55 -8.82 -8.12 -3.94
C THR A 55 -8.13 -7.40 -2.79
N LEU A 56 -8.34 -6.09 -2.68
CA LEU A 56 -7.93 -5.31 -1.51
C LEU A 56 -9.06 -5.38 -0.46
N LEU A 57 -8.72 -5.72 0.79
CA LEU A 57 -9.69 -5.76 1.89
C LEU A 57 -10.16 -4.35 2.28
N LEU A 58 -9.23 -3.40 2.37
CA LEU A 58 -9.51 -2.00 2.64
C LEU A 58 -10.27 -1.36 1.48
N LYS A 59 -11.39 -0.69 1.77
CA LYS A 59 -12.04 0.14 0.76
C LYS A 59 -11.31 1.48 0.61
N PRO A 60 -11.39 2.10 -0.58
CA PRO A 60 -10.82 3.43 -0.78
C PRO A 60 -11.33 4.45 0.25
N GLY A 61 -10.39 5.11 0.93
CA GLY A 61 -10.66 6.10 1.97
C GLY A 61 -10.86 5.52 3.38
N GLU A 62 -10.73 4.21 3.59
CA GLU A 62 -10.70 3.61 4.92
C GLU A 62 -9.29 3.75 5.53
N GLU A 63 -9.24 4.07 6.82
CA GLU A 63 -8.00 4.19 7.59
C GLU A 63 -7.46 2.78 7.94
N PRO A 64 -6.24 2.41 7.51
CA PRO A 64 -5.72 1.05 7.73
C PRO A 64 -5.61 0.64 9.20
N HIS A 65 -5.16 1.56 10.08
CA HIS A 65 -4.95 1.27 11.51
C HIS A 65 -6.23 1.07 12.32
N SER A 66 -7.39 1.44 11.77
CA SER A 66 -8.70 1.24 12.40
C SER A 66 -9.58 0.22 11.68
N TYR A 67 -8.98 -0.60 10.81
CA TYR A 67 -9.72 -1.58 10.03
C TYR A 67 -10.21 -2.74 10.89
N GLU A 68 -11.51 -3.04 10.79
CA GLU A 68 -12.13 -4.20 11.41
C GLU A 68 -12.62 -5.18 10.33
N PRO A 69 -12.15 -6.45 10.34
CA PRO A 69 -12.51 -7.44 9.32
C PRO A 69 -13.99 -7.81 9.40
N THR A 70 -14.60 -7.97 8.23
CA THR A 70 -16.02 -8.35 8.09
C THR A 70 -16.15 -9.85 7.79
N PRO A 71 -17.37 -10.46 7.97
CA PRO A 71 -17.61 -11.83 7.55
C PRO A 71 -17.33 -12.09 6.06
N LYS A 72 -17.43 -11.06 5.20
CA LYS A 72 -17.09 -11.16 3.78
C LYS A 72 -15.59 -11.37 3.58
N ASP A 73 -14.78 -10.72 4.41
CA ASP A 73 -13.31 -10.83 4.32
C ASP A 73 -12.84 -12.24 4.69
N ILE A 74 -13.50 -12.87 5.71
CA ILE A 74 -13.29 -14.27 6.05
C ILE A 74 -13.59 -15.19 4.85
N LEU A 75 -14.68 -14.93 4.13
CA LEU A 75 -15.04 -15.72 2.95
C LEU A 75 -14.02 -15.51 1.81
N SER A 76 -13.54 -14.29 1.61
CA SER A 76 -12.51 -13.98 0.61
C SER A 76 -11.22 -14.74 0.91
N LEU A 77 -10.76 -14.75 2.17
CA LEU A 77 -9.57 -15.49 2.60
C LEU A 77 -9.70 -17.00 2.43
N ARG A 78 -10.87 -17.57 2.76
CA ARG A 78 -11.11 -19.01 2.57
C ARG A 78 -11.04 -19.45 1.11
N SER A 79 -11.22 -18.55 0.19
CA SER A 79 -11.25 -18.82 -1.25
C SER A 79 -10.06 -18.30 -2.02
N CYS A 80 -9.09 -17.66 -1.35
CA CYS A 80 -7.88 -17.15 -2.01
C CYS A 80 -6.79 -18.22 -2.08
N ASP A 81 -5.90 -18.07 -3.07
CA ASP A 81 -4.71 -18.89 -3.25
C ASP A 81 -3.51 -18.27 -2.53
N LEU A 82 -3.54 -16.95 -2.30
CA LEU A 82 -2.48 -16.21 -1.62
C LEU A 82 -3.07 -15.00 -0.88
N PHE A 83 -2.67 -14.80 0.38
CA PHE A 83 -2.98 -13.62 1.18
C PHE A 83 -1.72 -12.86 1.53
N LEU A 84 -1.64 -11.57 1.16
CA LEU A 84 -0.52 -10.67 1.39
C LEU A 84 -0.88 -9.64 2.46
N TYR A 85 -0.09 -9.53 3.52
CA TYR A 85 -0.28 -8.59 4.61
C TYR A 85 1.08 -8.10 5.15
N THR A 86 1.10 -7.05 5.98
CA THR A 86 2.37 -6.48 6.46
C THR A 86 3.04 -7.39 7.48
N GLY A 87 2.33 -7.80 8.52
CA GLY A 87 2.83 -8.73 9.55
C GLY A 87 3.33 -8.04 10.82
N GLY A 88 3.01 -6.75 11.02
CA GLY A 88 3.33 -6.00 12.24
C GLY A 88 2.22 -6.01 13.30
N GLU A 89 2.34 -5.14 14.30
CA GLU A 89 1.39 -5.04 15.43
C GLU A 89 0.01 -4.53 14.97
N SER A 90 -0.04 -3.61 13.99
CA SER A 90 -1.29 -3.12 13.40
C SER A 90 -2.09 -4.21 12.68
N ASP A 91 -1.43 -5.29 12.29
CA ASP A 91 -2.06 -6.46 11.67
C ASP A 91 -2.54 -7.50 12.70
N ALA A 92 -2.66 -7.16 14.00
CA ALA A 92 -3.15 -8.08 15.03
C ALA A 92 -4.54 -8.67 14.69
N TRP A 93 -5.38 -7.93 13.94
CA TRP A 93 -6.66 -8.39 13.41
C TRP A 93 -6.48 -9.55 12.39
N VAL A 94 -5.35 -9.61 11.68
CA VAL A 94 -5.04 -10.68 10.71
C VAL A 94 -5.03 -12.03 11.40
N LYS A 95 -4.43 -12.13 12.59
CA LYS A 95 -4.44 -13.37 13.35
C LYS A 95 -5.87 -13.84 13.64
N THR A 96 -6.75 -12.93 14.08
CA THR A 96 -8.16 -13.25 14.34
C THR A 96 -8.87 -13.69 13.06
N LEU A 97 -8.56 -13.06 11.94
CA LEU A 97 -9.13 -13.37 10.64
C LEU A 97 -8.67 -14.76 10.16
N LEU A 98 -7.39 -15.06 10.25
CA LEU A 98 -6.82 -16.37 9.88
C LEU A 98 -7.37 -17.48 10.77
N ASP A 99 -7.46 -17.28 12.08
CA ASP A 99 -8.05 -18.25 13.01
C ASP A 99 -9.51 -18.53 12.67
N SER A 100 -10.28 -17.50 12.26
CA SER A 100 -11.68 -17.61 11.85
C SER A 100 -11.88 -18.26 10.49
N ALA A 101 -10.87 -18.18 9.61
CA ALA A 101 -10.89 -18.72 8.26
C ALA A 101 -10.39 -20.18 8.17
N ASP A 102 -10.18 -20.88 9.29
CA ASP A 102 -9.44 -22.15 9.37
C ASP A 102 -8.00 -21.98 8.88
N GLY A 103 -7.27 -21.02 9.50
CA GLY A 103 -5.98 -20.44 9.07
C GLY A 103 -4.88 -21.40 8.63
N ALA A 104 -4.95 -22.67 9.02
CA ALA A 104 -4.03 -23.72 8.55
C ALA A 104 -4.14 -24.01 7.04
N SER A 105 -5.19 -23.53 6.38
CA SER A 105 -5.43 -23.72 4.94
C SER A 105 -5.19 -22.48 4.09
N VAL A 106 -4.98 -21.32 4.71
CA VAL A 106 -4.72 -20.05 4.01
C VAL A 106 -3.21 -19.89 3.81
N ASN A 107 -2.79 -19.72 2.56
CA ASN A 107 -1.40 -19.38 2.25
C ASN A 107 -1.20 -17.88 2.48
N ALA A 108 -0.80 -17.53 3.70
CA ALA A 108 -0.65 -16.14 4.16
C ALA A 108 0.82 -15.78 4.25
N MET A 109 1.20 -14.65 3.64
CA MET A 109 2.58 -14.17 3.57
C MET A 109 2.72 -12.82 4.28
N PRO A 110 3.43 -12.75 5.42
CA PRO A 110 3.82 -11.50 6.04
C PRO A 110 4.98 -10.87 5.27
N LEU A 111 4.77 -9.69 4.71
CA LEU A 111 5.74 -9.04 3.84
C LEU A 111 6.86 -8.31 4.60
N MET A 112 6.67 -8.05 5.90
CA MET A 112 7.71 -7.48 6.77
C MET A 112 8.96 -8.37 6.85
N GLU A 113 8.81 -9.70 6.65
CA GLU A 113 9.92 -10.64 6.62
C GLU A 113 10.84 -10.49 5.39
N ALA A 114 10.38 -9.76 4.35
CA ALA A 114 11.16 -9.53 3.13
C ALA A 114 12.09 -8.31 3.22
N VAL A 115 12.02 -7.53 4.30
CA VAL A 115 12.82 -6.30 4.48
C VAL A 115 13.52 -6.28 5.84
N GLU A 116 14.56 -5.46 5.97
CA GLU A 116 15.18 -5.16 7.28
C GLU A 116 14.21 -4.25 8.05
N PRO A 117 13.77 -4.62 9.26
CA PRO A 117 12.83 -3.80 10.03
C PRO A 117 13.53 -2.61 10.67
N SER A 118 12.91 -1.42 10.61
CA SER A 118 13.37 -0.20 11.27
C SER A 118 12.65 -0.02 12.61
N GLU A 119 13.42 0.24 13.68
CA GLU A 119 12.89 0.46 15.02
C GLU A 119 12.27 1.84 15.15
N VAL A 120 11.09 1.92 15.76
CA VAL A 120 10.46 3.21 16.11
C VAL A 120 11.09 3.72 17.40
N GLU A 121 11.80 4.83 17.35
CA GLU A 121 12.25 5.51 18.55
C GLU A 121 11.03 6.11 19.29
N HIS A 122 10.63 5.49 20.39
CA HIS A 122 9.69 6.12 21.33
C HIS A 122 10.41 7.28 22.03
N GLY A 123 9.96 8.51 21.73
CA GLY A 123 10.50 9.71 22.37
C GLY A 123 10.55 9.54 23.89
N HIS A 124 11.68 9.91 24.50
CA HIS A 124 11.97 9.80 25.92
C HIS A 124 10.84 10.41 26.76
N ASP A 125 9.95 9.59 27.25
CA ASP A 125 9.09 9.96 28.36
C ASP A 125 9.96 9.94 29.63
N HIS A 126 10.04 11.07 30.33
CA HIS A 126 10.82 11.24 31.56
C HIS A 126 10.13 10.54 32.73
N GLY A 127 10.17 9.22 32.74
CA GLY A 127 9.67 8.39 33.83
C GLY A 127 10.52 7.13 33.95
N GLU A 128 11.50 7.15 34.88
CA GLU A 128 12.26 5.96 35.28
C GLU A 128 11.32 4.93 35.92
N GLU A 129 10.76 4.02 35.12
CA GLU A 129 10.43 2.68 35.62
C GLU A 129 11.05 1.68 34.63
N ALA A 130 11.88 0.77 35.18
CA ALA A 130 12.49 -0.33 34.47
C ALA A 130 11.41 -1.33 34.00
N GLY A 131 10.67 -0.98 32.97
CA GLY A 131 9.72 -1.82 32.26
C GLY A 131 10.36 -2.35 30.98
N HIS A 132 10.03 -3.55 30.59
CA HIS A 132 10.45 -4.20 29.36
C HIS A 132 10.30 -3.22 28.18
N HIS A 133 11.41 -2.79 27.58
CA HIS A 133 11.38 -2.10 26.30
C HIS A 133 10.90 -3.10 25.25
N THR A 134 9.63 -3.03 24.90
CA THR A 134 9.11 -3.72 23.73
C THR A 134 9.63 -2.92 22.52
N VAL A 135 10.50 -3.54 21.73
CA VAL A 135 10.96 -2.94 20.49
C VAL A 135 9.76 -2.98 19.55
N THR A 136 9.34 -1.81 19.08
CA THR A 136 8.28 -1.68 18.07
C THR A 136 8.92 -1.30 16.74
N TYR A 137 8.53 -1.98 15.66
CA TYR A 137 9.01 -1.71 14.32
C TYR A 137 7.99 -0.91 13.52
N ASP A 138 8.46 -0.02 12.65
CA ASP A 138 7.59 0.68 11.72
C ASP A 138 7.05 -0.29 10.65
N GLU A 139 5.77 -0.22 10.37
CA GLU A 139 5.08 -1.13 9.46
C GLU A 139 4.93 -0.57 8.05
N HIS A 140 5.29 0.70 7.82
CA HIS A 140 5.14 1.36 6.54
C HIS A 140 6.32 1.04 5.59
N ILE A 141 6.65 -0.26 5.50
CA ILE A 141 7.84 -0.79 4.81
C ILE A 141 7.92 -0.40 3.32
N TRP A 142 6.80 -0.18 2.68
CA TRP A 142 6.69 0.19 1.26
C TRP A 142 7.03 1.65 0.96
N THR A 143 7.20 2.50 1.96
CA THR A 143 7.47 3.94 1.74
C THR A 143 8.87 4.20 1.20
N SER A 144 9.79 3.24 1.31
CA SER A 144 11.07 3.24 0.58
C SER A 144 10.93 2.52 -0.77
N PRO A 145 11.24 3.16 -1.90
CA PRO A 145 11.34 2.50 -3.21
C PRO A 145 12.27 1.28 -3.22
N VAL A 146 13.34 1.27 -2.44
CA VAL A 146 14.25 0.12 -2.30
C VAL A 146 13.53 -1.06 -1.65
N ASN A 147 12.73 -0.83 -0.62
CA ASN A 147 11.91 -1.87 -0.03
C ASN A 147 10.79 -2.31 -0.97
N ALA A 148 10.17 -1.38 -1.73
CA ALA A 148 9.17 -1.74 -2.73
C ALA A 148 9.71 -2.73 -3.78
N ILE A 149 10.98 -2.61 -4.17
CA ILE A 149 11.68 -3.59 -5.03
C ILE A 149 11.69 -4.96 -4.37
N LYS A 150 12.19 -5.07 -3.12
CA LYS A 150 12.26 -6.34 -2.37
C LYS A 150 10.89 -6.98 -2.19
N LEU A 151 9.87 -6.16 -1.85
CA LEU A 151 8.49 -6.61 -1.69
C LEU A 151 7.92 -7.16 -3.00
N THR A 152 8.18 -6.48 -4.11
CA THR A 152 7.75 -6.90 -5.45
C THR A 152 8.39 -8.22 -5.85
N GLU A 153 9.68 -8.42 -5.58
CA GLU A 153 10.39 -9.69 -5.81
C GLU A 153 9.80 -10.81 -4.96
N ALA A 154 9.59 -10.57 -3.66
CA ALA A 154 9.04 -11.56 -2.75
C ALA A 154 7.59 -11.98 -3.13
N ILE A 155 6.75 -11.02 -3.56
CA ILE A 155 5.40 -11.28 -4.07
C ILE A 155 5.48 -12.11 -5.36
N THR A 156 6.45 -11.85 -6.23
CA THR A 156 6.64 -12.61 -7.48
C THR A 156 6.97 -14.06 -7.18
N ASP A 157 7.87 -14.33 -6.24
CA ASP A 157 8.23 -15.69 -5.82
C ASP A 157 7.02 -16.43 -5.24
N ALA A 158 6.24 -15.77 -4.42
CA ALA A 158 5.01 -16.33 -3.86
C ALA A 158 3.98 -16.66 -4.95
N LEU A 159 3.80 -15.77 -5.95
CA LEU A 159 2.92 -16.02 -7.09
C LEU A 159 3.38 -17.20 -7.93
N ILE A 160 4.66 -17.32 -8.22
CA ILE A 160 5.24 -18.46 -8.94
C ILE A 160 5.04 -19.76 -8.15
N ALA A 161 5.10 -19.70 -6.82
CA ALA A 161 4.88 -20.88 -5.97
C ALA A 161 3.41 -21.37 -6.04
N VAL A 162 2.43 -20.49 -6.09
CA VAL A 162 1.00 -20.85 -6.16
C VAL A 162 0.52 -21.09 -7.59
N ASP A 163 1.13 -20.48 -8.60
CA ASP A 163 0.84 -20.69 -10.03
C ASP A 163 2.15 -20.86 -10.84
N PRO A 164 2.80 -22.02 -10.78
CA PRO A 164 4.01 -22.26 -11.56
C PRO A 164 3.82 -22.13 -13.08
N ALA A 165 2.59 -22.30 -13.56
CA ALA A 165 2.27 -22.15 -14.99
C ALA A 165 2.29 -20.69 -15.46
N GLY A 166 2.19 -19.73 -14.55
CA GLY A 166 2.27 -18.29 -14.81
C GLY A 166 3.69 -17.72 -14.81
N ARG A 167 4.72 -18.52 -14.46
CA ARG A 167 6.10 -18.07 -14.25
C ARG A 167 6.59 -17.10 -15.31
N ASP A 168 6.53 -17.48 -16.58
CA ASP A 168 7.10 -16.66 -17.68
C ASP A 168 6.41 -15.28 -17.78
N VAL A 169 5.11 -15.22 -17.48
CA VAL A 169 4.35 -13.96 -17.46
C VAL A 169 4.76 -13.10 -16.26
N TYR A 170 4.87 -13.72 -15.07
CA TYR A 170 5.26 -13.01 -13.84
C TYR A 170 6.68 -12.48 -13.94
N GLU A 171 7.63 -13.29 -14.44
CA GLU A 171 9.03 -12.88 -14.64
C GLU A 171 9.16 -11.75 -15.66
N ALA A 172 8.37 -11.76 -16.75
CA ALA A 172 8.37 -10.68 -17.74
C ALA A 172 7.78 -9.37 -17.15
N ASN A 173 6.65 -9.47 -16.45
CA ASN A 173 5.97 -8.32 -15.87
C ASN A 173 6.80 -7.69 -14.75
N VAL A 174 7.34 -8.52 -13.84
CA VAL A 174 8.16 -8.02 -12.73
C VAL A 174 9.42 -7.34 -13.23
N ALA A 175 10.09 -7.87 -14.26
CA ALA A 175 11.29 -7.24 -14.81
C ALA A 175 11.01 -5.82 -15.32
N ALA A 176 9.86 -5.60 -15.98
CA ALA A 176 9.44 -4.28 -16.42
C ALA A 176 9.10 -3.35 -15.22
N TYR A 177 8.40 -3.87 -14.22
CA TYR A 177 7.99 -3.08 -13.07
C TYR A 177 9.17 -2.72 -12.15
N LEU A 178 10.13 -3.64 -11.95
CA LEU A 178 11.37 -3.36 -11.21
C LEU A 178 12.19 -2.24 -11.85
N ALA A 179 12.29 -2.20 -13.18
CA ALA A 179 12.98 -1.10 -13.86
C ALA A 179 12.35 0.27 -13.58
N GLU A 180 11.01 0.34 -13.44
CA GLU A 180 10.30 1.56 -13.06
C GLU A 180 10.54 1.94 -11.58
N LEU A 181 10.61 0.95 -10.67
CA LEU A 181 10.93 1.17 -9.26
C LEU A 181 12.39 1.60 -9.07
N GLU A 182 13.34 1.00 -9.81
CA GLU A 182 14.74 1.42 -9.83
C GLU A 182 14.90 2.86 -10.35
N SER A 183 14.14 3.23 -11.38
CA SER A 183 14.10 4.60 -11.86
C SER A 183 13.57 5.55 -10.80
N LEU A 184 12.54 5.16 -10.07
CA LEU A 184 11.98 5.94 -8.97
C LEU A 184 13.01 6.12 -7.84
N ASP A 185 13.72 5.06 -7.41
CA ASP A 185 14.79 5.14 -6.42
C ASP A 185 15.88 6.12 -6.85
N ASN A 186 16.33 6.03 -8.10
CA ASN A 186 17.34 6.94 -8.65
C ASN A 186 16.86 8.41 -8.63
N ASP A 187 15.58 8.67 -8.90
CA ASP A 187 15.01 10.01 -8.86
C ASP A 187 14.97 10.56 -7.41
N TYR A 188 14.64 9.72 -6.41
CA TYR A 188 14.69 10.08 -4.99
C TYR A 188 16.12 10.38 -4.55
N ARG A 189 17.09 9.53 -4.89
CA ARG A 189 18.54 9.77 -4.62
C ARG A 189 19.01 11.06 -5.26
N ALA A 190 18.71 11.28 -6.54
CA ALA A 190 19.11 12.50 -7.23
C ALA A 190 18.52 13.77 -6.58
N LEU A 191 17.29 13.70 -6.08
CA LEU A 191 16.68 14.80 -5.34
C LEU A 191 17.40 15.05 -4.01
N THR A 192 17.59 14.00 -3.21
CA THR A 192 18.14 14.15 -1.85
C THR A 192 19.64 14.44 -1.83
N ASP A 193 20.42 13.93 -2.78
CA ASP A 193 21.85 14.25 -2.92
C ASP A 193 22.10 15.73 -3.19
N ASN A 194 21.17 16.40 -3.88
CA ASN A 194 21.26 17.80 -4.25
C ASN A 194 20.39 18.73 -3.38
N ALA A 195 19.77 18.19 -2.33
CA ALA A 195 18.84 18.91 -1.49
C ALA A 195 19.53 20.04 -0.69
N ALA A 196 18.94 21.23 -0.72
CA ALA A 196 19.39 22.36 0.11
C ALA A 196 19.00 22.17 1.58
N ARG A 197 17.99 21.37 1.86
CA ARG A 197 17.47 21.03 3.19
C ARG A 197 17.28 19.54 3.29
N ARG A 198 17.34 19.01 4.52
CA ARG A 198 17.11 17.58 4.79
C ARG A 198 16.00 17.34 5.81
N MET A 199 15.46 18.39 6.43
CA MET A 199 14.46 18.31 7.48
C MET A 199 13.04 18.37 6.88
N LEU A 200 12.23 17.36 7.18
CA LEU A 200 10.81 17.29 6.86
C LEU A 200 9.98 17.53 8.13
N ILE A 201 8.93 18.33 8.04
CA ILE A 201 8.02 18.60 9.16
C ILE A 201 6.62 18.08 8.85
N PHE A 202 6.09 17.27 9.77
CA PHE A 202 4.75 16.71 9.68
C PHE A 202 3.87 17.26 10.79
N GLY A 203 2.82 17.97 10.41
CA GLY A 203 1.71 18.32 11.30
C GLY A 203 0.70 17.16 11.37
N ASP A 204 1.18 15.95 11.47
CA ASP A 204 0.42 14.70 11.37
C ASP A 204 1.22 13.52 11.93
N ARG A 205 0.73 12.26 11.70
CA ARG A 205 1.51 11.03 11.85
C ARG A 205 2.64 10.96 10.83
N PHE A 206 3.67 10.20 11.16
CA PHE A 206 4.87 10.06 10.34
C PHE A 206 5.08 8.62 9.84
N PRO A 207 4.46 8.20 8.74
CA PRO A 207 4.60 6.85 8.20
C PRO A 207 5.78 6.72 7.19
N PHE A 208 6.83 7.53 7.28
CA PHE A 208 7.88 7.60 6.25
C PHE A 208 9.27 7.25 6.78
N LEU A 209 9.35 6.46 7.85
CA LEU A 209 10.63 6.15 8.50
C LEU A 209 11.62 5.50 7.51
N TYR A 210 11.20 4.44 6.79
CA TYR A 210 12.05 3.78 5.80
C TYR A 210 12.51 4.70 4.66
N MET A 211 11.65 5.61 4.21
CA MET A 211 12.03 6.60 3.19
C MET A 211 13.08 7.57 3.73
N THR A 212 12.89 8.09 4.94
CA THR A 212 13.83 9.07 5.51
C THR A 212 15.17 8.44 5.84
N GLU A 213 15.20 7.21 6.35
CA GLU A 213 16.45 6.47 6.59
C GLU A 213 17.19 6.16 5.28
N GLU A 214 16.48 5.66 4.25
CA GLU A 214 17.08 5.31 2.96
C GLU A 214 17.74 6.52 2.27
N TYR A 215 17.12 7.69 2.36
CA TYR A 215 17.60 8.89 1.65
C TYR A 215 18.30 9.92 2.55
N GLY A 216 18.57 9.58 3.80
CA GLY A 216 19.28 10.43 4.76
C GLY A 216 18.56 11.74 5.04
N LEU A 217 17.25 11.70 5.21
CA LEU A 217 16.41 12.84 5.56
C LEU A 217 16.11 12.84 7.06
N ASP A 218 16.11 14.02 7.66
CA ASP A 218 15.66 14.22 9.03
C ASP A 218 14.15 14.51 9.06
N HIS A 219 13.51 14.25 10.18
CA HIS A 219 12.09 14.57 10.35
C HIS A 219 11.74 15.03 11.75
N ALA A 220 10.60 15.74 11.86
CA ALA A 220 9.90 15.97 13.11
C ALA A 220 8.39 15.95 12.82
N ALA A 221 7.61 15.30 13.69
CA ALA A 221 6.20 15.03 13.48
C ALA A 221 5.36 15.30 14.74
N ALA A 222 4.05 15.49 14.53
CA ALA A 222 3.10 15.63 15.63
C ALA A 222 2.90 14.31 16.36
N PHE A 223 2.97 13.18 15.64
CA PHE A 223 2.82 11.83 16.18
C PHE A 223 3.79 10.85 15.53
N PRO A 224 4.20 9.76 16.22
CA PRO A 224 4.84 8.61 15.59
C PRO A 224 3.97 7.98 14.48
N GLY A 225 4.56 7.16 13.60
CA GLY A 225 3.91 6.61 12.43
C GLY A 225 2.63 5.82 12.73
N CYS A 226 2.71 4.85 13.62
CA CYS A 226 1.59 3.97 13.99
C CYS A 226 0.83 4.44 15.25
N SER A 227 0.94 5.72 15.62
CA SER A 227 0.26 6.25 16.82
C SER A 227 -1.26 6.22 16.68
N GLU A 228 -1.94 5.72 17.71
CA GLU A 228 -3.40 5.84 17.87
C GLU A 228 -3.82 7.19 18.48
N GLU A 229 -2.86 8.01 18.90
CA GLU A 229 -3.15 9.31 19.50
C GLU A 229 -3.88 10.23 18.52
N SER A 230 -4.90 10.92 19.02
CA SER A 230 -5.71 11.88 18.25
C SER A 230 -5.46 13.33 18.66
N GLU A 231 -4.78 13.55 19.78
CA GLU A 231 -4.51 14.87 20.35
C GLU A 231 -3.01 15.10 20.52
N VAL A 232 -2.51 16.15 19.87
CA VAL A 232 -1.11 16.58 20.02
C VAL A 232 -0.94 17.53 21.21
N SER A 233 0.17 17.39 21.94
CA SER A 233 0.47 18.30 23.05
C SER A 233 0.77 19.72 22.55
N PRO A 234 0.37 20.78 23.31
CA PRO A 234 0.77 22.15 22.98
C PRO A 234 2.30 22.34 22.89
N ALA A 235 3.05 21.56 23.67
CA ALA A 235 4.52 21.60 23.65
C ALA A 235 5.07 21.06 22.32
N THR A 236 4.52 19.98 21.79
CA THR A 236 4.89 19.42 20.47
C THR A 236 4.60 20.42 19.35
N VAL A 237 3.41 21.03 19.35
CA VAL A 237 3.08 22.05 18.34
C VAL A 237 4.03 23.24 18.43
N ALA A 238 4.34 23.73 19.63
CA ALA A 238 5.29 24.84 19.82
C ALA A 238 6.71 24.47 19.34
N PHE A 239 7.14 23.23 19.58
CA PHE A 239 8.41 22.68 19.08
C PHE A 239 8.45 22.67 17.56
N LEU A 240 7.40 22.15 16.89
CA LEU A 240 7.32 22.11 15.43
C LEU A 240 7.31 23.52 14.81
N VAL A 241 6.52 24.45 15.37
CA VAL A 241 6.51 25.87 14.94
C VAL A 241 7.90 26.49 15.05
N LYS A 242 8.59 26.26 16.18
CA LYS A 242 9.95 26.73 16.39
C LYS A 242 10.91 26.15 15.36
N THR A 243 10.87 24.83 15.14
CA THR A 243 11.74 24.14 14.17
C THR A 243 11.55 24.66 12.76
N VAL A 244 10.29 24.87 12.33
CA VAL A 244 9.97 25.47 11.02
C VAL A 244 10.61 26.86 10.87
N LYS A 245 10.45 27.74 11.89
CA LYS A 245 10.97 29.13 11.85
C LYS A 245 12.49 29.17 11.86
N GLU A 246 13.14 28.40 12.74
CA GLU A 246 14.60 28.42 12.90
C GLU A 246 15.33 27.86 11.67
N ASN A 247 14.74 26.85 10.99
CA ASN A 247 15.35 26.22 9.82
C ASN A 247 14.81 26.76 8.48
N GLY A 248 13.89 27.72 8.49
CA GLY A 248 13.32 28.30 7.29
C GLY A 248 12.62 27.25 6.40
N ILE A 249 11.87 26.33 7.01
CA ILE A 249 11.23 25.21 6.31
C ILE A 249 10.01 25.73 5.54
N PRO A 250 9.94 25.52 4.21
CA PRO A 250 8.86 26.08 3.40
C PRO A 250 7.57 25.26 3.42
N VAL A 251 7.65 23.97 3.78
CA VAL A 251 6.52 23.03 3.67
C VAL A 251 6.29 22.29 4.98
N VAL A 252 5.03 22.18 5.40
CA VAL A 252 4.58 21.30 6.47
C VAL A 252 3.66 20.25 5.87
N PHE A 253 3.95 18.98 6.14
CA PHE A 253 3.26 17.84 5.57
C PHE A 253 2.07 17.37 6.41
N CYS A 254 1.09 16.78 5.75
CA CYS A 254 0.08 15.88 6.30
C CYS A 254 -0.09 14.69 5.36
N THR A 255 -0.71 13.61 5.82
CA THR A 255 -1.00 12.43 5.00
C THR A 255 -2.32 12.59 4.22
N GLU A 256 -2.58 11.72 3.25
CA GLU A 256 -3.71 11.79 2.31
C GLU A 256 -5.09 11.66 2.96
N LEU A 257 -5.23 10.86 4.02
CA LEU A 257 -6.50 10.65 4.72
C LEU A 257 -6.68 11.55 5.94
N SER A 258 -5.69 12.39 6.24
CA SER A 258 -5.70 13.29 7.39
C SER A 258 -6.55 14.53 7.17
N SER A 259 -7.10 15.06 8.26
CA SER A 259 -7.74 16.38 8.24
C SER A 259 -6.76 17.55 8.03
N GLY A 260 -5.47 17.34 8.31
CA GLY A 260 -4.40 18.33 8.20
C GLY A 260 -4.52 19.54 9.12
N ARG A 261 -5.36 19.51 10.18
CA ARG A 261 -5.62 20.66 11.06
C ARG A 261 -4.40 21.13 11.84
N ILE A 262 -3.54 20.21 12.26
CA ILE A 262 -2.31 20.56 12.98
C ILE A 262 -1.34 21.24 12.00
N ALA A 263 -1.18 20.68 10.79
CA ALA A 263 -0.39 21.30 9.74
C ALA A 263 -0.89 22.71 9.39
N ASP A 264 -2.22 22.93 9.30
CA ASP A 264 -2.82 24.25 9.09
C ASP A 264 -2.43 25.22 10.21
N SER A 265 -2.47 24.77 11.47
CA SER A 265 -2.11 25.62 12.61
C SER A 265 -0.61 26.02 12.58
N ILE A 266 0.28 25.08 12.24
CA ILE A 266 1.71 25.34 12.12
C ILE A 266 1.96 26.32 10.95
N CYS A 267 1.31 26.11 9.81
CA CYS A 267 1.42 27.00 8.64
C CYS A 267 0.95 28.42 8.94
N ALA A 268 -0.17 28.57 9.67
CA ALA A 268 -0.67 29.89 10.06
C ALA A 268 0.32 30.69 10.94
N GLU A 269 1.09 30.00 11.78
CA GLU A 269 2.07 30.60 12.69
C GLU A 269 3.43 30.87 12.03
N THR A 270 3.76 30.17 10.94
CA THR A 270 5.11 30.17 10.35
C THR A 270 5.17 30.78 8.96
N GLY A 271 4.05 30.80 8.23
CA GLY A 271 4.02 31.15 6.82
C GLY A 271 4.43 30.05 5.87
N ALA A 272 4.76 28.85 6.38
CA ALA A 272 4.99 27.67 5.56
C ALA A 272 3.70 27.22 4.82
N VAL A 273 3.86 26.44 3.77
CA VAL A 273 2.74 25.95 2.95
C VAL A 273 2.44 24.51 3.34
N LYS A 274 1.15 24.18 3.53
CA LYS A 274 0.73 22.80 3.74
C LYS A 274 0.77 22.01 2.42
N ARG A 275 1.32 20.80 2.46
CA ARG A 275 1.28 19.83 1.37
C ARG A 275 0.90 18.45 1.89
N SER A 276 0.25 17.65 1.04
CA SER A 276 0.06 16.23 1.32
C SER A 276 1.28 15.46 0.82
N LEU A 277 1.81 14.55 1.67
CA LEU A 277 2.73 13.50 1.27
C LEU A 277 2.00 12.17 1.42
N HIS A 278 1.86 11.43 0.34
CA HIS A 278 1.00 10.25 0.28
C HIS A 278 1.71 9.04 0.88
N SER A 279 1.13 8.43 1.91
CA SER A 279 1.72 7.26 2.58
C SER A 279 1.64 5.98 1.74
N CYS A 280 0.76 5.95 0.76
CA CYS A 280 0.41 4.78 -0.04
C CYS A 280 -0.22 3.61 0.76
N ALA A 281 -0.54 3.78 2.04
CA ALA A 281 -1.17 2.72 2.82
C ALA A 281 -2.56 2.33 2.30
N ASN A 282 -3.32 3.32 1.84
CA ASN A 282 -4.56 3.17 1.10
C ASN A 282 -4.71 4.35 0.12
N VAL A 283 -5.71 4.33 -0.73
CA VAL A 283 -6.05 5.43 -1.65
C VAL A 283 -7.38 6.06 -1.29
N THR A 284 -7.56 7.33 -1.62
CA THR A 284 -8.86 7.99 -1.56
C THR A 284 -9.81 7.44 -2.65
N LYS A 285 -11.10 7.74 -2.54
CA LYS A 285 -12.08 7.34 -3.56
C LYS A 285 -11.81 7.96 -4.92
N ASP A 286 -11.31 9.19 -4.94
CA ASP A 286 -11.00 9.91 -6.17
C ASP A 286 -9.77 9.31 -6.84
N GLU A 287 -8.72 9.00 -6.10
CA GLU A 287 -7.51 8.33 -6.59
C GLU A 287 -7.81 6.92 -7.12
N ALA A 288 -8.61 6.14 -6.40
CA ALA A 288 -9.06 4.84 -6.88
C ALA A 288 -9.85 4.95 -8.19
N SER A 289 -10.72 5.97 -8.32
CA SER A 289 -11.49 6.22 -9.54
C SER A 289 -10.62 6.72 -10.69
N ALA A 290 -9.54 7.44 -10.40
CA ALA A 290 -8.53 7.88 -11.36
C ALA A 290 -7.60 6.75 -11.80
N GLY A 291 -7.58 5.63 -11.09
CA GLY A 291 -6.68 4.50 -11.35
C GLY A 291 -5.23 4.78 -10.93
N GLU A 292 -5.05 5.58 -9.87
CA GLU A 292 -3.72 5.82 -9.33
C GLU A 292 -3.04 4.52 -8.90
N THR A 293 -1.73 4.47 -9.11
CA THR A 293 -0.87 3.34 -8.79
C THR A 293 0.15 3.74 -7.73
N TYR A 294 0.81 2.77 -7.11
CA TYR A 294 1.93 3.06 -6.21
C TYR A 294 2.99 3.96 -6.87
N LEU A 295 3.39 3.64 -8.10
CA LEU A 295 4.38 4.45 -8.84
C LEU A 295 3.90 5.87 -9.10
N SER A 296 2.63 6.05 -9.48
CA SER A 296 2.10 7.39 -9.75
C SER A 296 2.05 8.26 -8.50
N LEU A 297 1.62 7.69 -7.37
CA LEU A 297 1.60 8.36 -6.08
C LEU A 297 2.99 8.71 -5.56
N MET A 298 3.95 7.78 -5.66
CA MET A 298 5.33 8.03 -5.25
C MET A 298 6.04 9.08 -6.13
N ARG A 299 5.69 9.17 -7.42
CA ARG A 299 6.16 10.26 -8.29
C ARG A 299 5.54 11.62 -7.94
N GLN A 300 4.28 11.63 -7.49
CA GLN A 300 3.65 12.84 -6.95
C GLN A 300 4.35 13.27 -5.65
N ASN A 301 4.67 12.32 -4.76
CA ASN A 301 5.47 12.58 -3.56
C ASN A 301 6.82 13.21 -3.89
N LEU A 302 7.52 12.68 -4.90
CA LEU A 302 8.81 13.23 -5.34
C LEU A 302 8.69 14.70 -5.77
N ALA A 303 7.60 15.05 -6.47
CA ALA A 303 7.36 16.43 -6.88
C ALA A 303 7.15 17.38 -5.68
N VAL A 304 6.41 16.91 -4.68
CA VAL A 304 6.15 17.68 -3.45
C VAL A 304 7.41 17.77 -2.56
N LEU A 305 8.18 16.70 -2.46
CA LEU A 305 9.46 16.70 -1.75
C LEU A 305 10.46 17.68 -2.39
N ARG A 306 10.46 17.84 -3.72
CA ARG A 306 11.30 18.83 -4.41
C ARG A 306 10.96 20.27 -3.98
N GLU A 307 9.69 20.58 -3.70
CA GLU A 307 9.30 21.89 -3.17
C GLU A 307 9.81 22.09 -1.74
N ALA A 308 9.83 21.04 -0.93
CA ALA A 308 10.26 21.12 0.47
C ALA A 308 11.78 21.18 0.64
N LEU A 309 12.49 20.39 -0.15
CA LEU A 309 13.95 20.23 -0.01
C LEU A 309 14.77 21.30 -0.77
N GLY A 310 14.21 21.94 -1.79
CA GLY A 310 14.78 23.07 -2.54
C GLY A 310 15.56 22.65 -3.77
#